data_0b2e3e5f27509ac7a63690a6d9a886dd
#
_entry.id   0b2e3e5f27509ac7a63690a6d9a886dd
#
_cell.length_a   1.000
_cell.length_b   1.000
_cell.length_c   1.000
_cell.angle_alpha   90.00
_cell.angle_beta   90.00
_cell.angle_gamma   90.00
#
_symmetry.space_group_name_H-M   'P 1'
#
loop_
_entity.id
_entity.type
_entity.pdbx_description
1 polymer ?
#
loop_
_entity_poly.entity_id
_entity_poly.type
_entity_poly.pdbx_seq_one_letter_code
_entity_poly.pdbx_strand_id
1 'polypeptide(L)'
;MIRLVIIILAMASCGAAAAASPPEYNTEKFCGGFAENHGGNNMGAFAKAVCVMSEESTKDIVDKAWDHVSANGQAQCVKTSGQSYVALAQCLNKLPAH
;
A
#
# COMPACT_ATOMS: atom_id res chain seq x y z
N MET A 1 25.35 12.39 -32.22
CA MET A 1 24.11 11.76 -32.55
C MET A 1 23.82 10.57 -31.69
N ILE A 2 24.74 9.73 -31.61
CA ILE A 2 24.51 8.51 -30.89
C ILE A 2 24.24 8.73 -29.42
N ARG A 3 24.80 9.74 -28.88
CA ARG A 3 24.64 9.99 -27.46
C ARG A 3 23.20 10.26 -27.09
N LEU A 4 22.44 10.75 -27.99
CA LEU A 4 21.05 11.03 -27.69
C LEU A 4 20.31 9.79 -27.25
N VAL A 5 20.62 8.72 -27.90
CA VAL A 5 19.97 7.46 -27.59
C VAL A 5 20.22 7.06 -26.17
N ILE A 6 21.40 7.29 -25.72
CA ILE A 6 21.79 6.90 -24.39
C ILE A 6 20.98 7.62 -23.33
N ILE A 7 20.70 8.87 -23.59
CA ILE A 7 19.93 9.65 -22.66
C ILE A 7 18.54 9.08 -22.52
N ILE A 8 17.97 8.66 -23.61
CA ILE A 8 16.65 8.10 -23.60
C ILE A 8 16.59 6.84 -22.75
N LEU A 9 17.62 6.06 -22.82
CA LEU A 9 17.68 4.86 -22.04
C LEU A 9 17.65 5.15 -20.55
N ALA A 10 18.33 6.20 -20.17
CA ALA A 10 18.33 6.59 -18.77
C ALA A 10 16.93 6.92 -18.30
N MET A 11 16.17 7.53 -19.15
CA MET A 11 14.81 7.87 -18.77
C MET A 11 13.95 6.62 -18.59
N ALA A 12 14.15 5.67 -19.46
CA ALA A 12 13.41 4.43 -19.37
C ALA A 12 13.71 3.74 -18.05
N SER A 13 14.93 3.80 -17.63
CA SER A 13 15.30 3.19 -16.36
C SER A 13 14.58 3.85 -15.21
N CYS A 14 14.47 5.15 -15.25
CA CYS A 14 13.77 5.86 -14.21
C CYS A 14 12.32 5.44 -14.15
N GLY A 15 11.72 5.26 -15.30
CA GLY A 15 10.35 4.82 -15.36
C GLY A 15 10.17 3.47 -14.70
N ALA A 16 11.11 2.58 -14.96
CA ALA A 16 11.02 1.27 -14.35
C ALA A 16 11.12 1.35 -12.84
N ALA A 17 11.96 2.24 -12.36
CA ALA A 17 12.13 2.35 -10.93
C ALA A 17 10.86 2.83 -10.25
N ALA A 18 9.99 3.48 -10.98
CA ALA A 18 8.77 3.99 -10.39
C ALA A 18 7.87 2.89 -9.84
N ALA A 19 8.02 1.68 -10.35
CA ALA A 19 7.20 0.56 -9.91
C ALA A 19 7.84 -0.14 -8.73
N ALA A 20 8.22 0.59 -7.76
CA ALA A 20 9.01 0.02 -6.69
C ALA A 20 8.20 -0.67 -5.63
N SER A 21 8.57 -0.43 -4.41
CA SER A 21 8.06 -1.15 -3.26
C SER A 21 6.68 -0.72 -2.87
N PRO A 22 5.94 -1.58 -2.19
CA PRO A 22 4.68 -1.17 -1.59
C PRO A 22 4.93 -0.13 -0.49
N PRO A 23 3.92 0.64 -0.16
CA PRO A 23 4.08 1.68 0.86
C PRO A 23 4.30 1.08 2.25
N GLU A 24 4.94 1.86 3.10
CA GLU A 24 5.15 1.49 4.49
C GLU A 24 4.23 2.34 5.35
N TYR A 25 3.17 1.75 5.84
CA TYR A 25 2.23 2.46 6.71
C TYR A 25 2.55 2.23 8.17
N ASN A 26 2.27 3.23 8.99
CA ASN A 26 2.46 3.11 10.42
C ASN A 26 1.21 2.48 11.03
N THR A 27 1.22 1.17 11.14
CA THR A 27 0.07 0.40 11.62
C THR A 27 -0.29 0.76 13.06
N GLU A 28 0.69 0.96 13.90
CA GLU A 28 0.43 1.33 15.30
C GLU A 28 -0.36 2.62 15.39
N LYS A 29 0.06 3.61 14.62
CA LYS A 29 -0.60 4.90 14.64
C LYS A 29 -2.01 4.81 14.06
N PHE A 30 -2.14 4.12 12.94
CA PHE A 30 -3.45 3.95 12.31
C PHE A 30 -4.41 3.24 13.25
N CYS A 31 -3.97 2.16 13.84
CA CYS A 31 -4.82 1.36 14.72
C CYS A 31 -5.09 2.04 16.04
N GLY A 32 -4.17 2.89 16.50
CA GLY A 32 -4.44 3.70 17.66
C GLY A 32 -5.60 4.65 17.45
N GLY A 33 -5.62 5.32 16.31
CA GLY A 33 -6.73 6.20 15.97
C GLY A 33 -8.02 5.43 15.77
N PHE A 34 -7.94 4.26 15.15
CA PHE A 34 -9.09 3.41 14.97
C PHE A 34 -9.71 3.03 16.32
N ALA A 35 -8.88 2.68 17.28
CA ALA A 35 -9.35 2.26 18.59
C ALA A 35 -10.05 3.40 19.32
N GLU A 36 -9.54 4.61 19.18
CA GLU A 36 -10.16 5.76 19.80
C GLU A 36 -11.57 6.00 19.28
N ASN A 37 -11.78 5.70 18.02
CA ASN A 37 -13.07 5.97 17.40
C ASN A 37 -14.05 4.79 17.52
N HIS A 38 -13.56 3.60 17.76
CA HIS A 38 -14.40 2.39 17.70
C HIS A 38 -14.37 1.53 18.93
N GLY A 39 -13.39 1.72 19.82
CA GLY A 39 -13.20 0.79 20.91
C GLY A 39 -13.87 1.16 22.20
N GLY A 40 -14.01 2.43 22.51
CA GLY A 40 -14.50 2.83 23.80
C GLY A 40 -13.51 2.46 24.88
N ASN A 41 -13.97 2.46 26.11
CA ASN A 41 -13.07 2.32 27.24
C ASN A 41 -12.32 0.99 27.30
N ASN A 42 -13.00 -0.04 27.73
CA ASN A 42 -12.34 -1.32 27.94
C ASN A 42 -12.07 -2.06 26.65
N MET A 43 -12.76 -1.67 25.59
CA MET A 43 -12.62 -2.33 24.29
C MET A 43 -11.55 -1.70 23.42
N GLY A 44 -11.02 -0.54 23.83
CA GLY A 44 -10.04 0.14 23.01
C GLY A 44 -8.78 -0.67 22.75
N ALA A 45 -8.24 -1.28 23.80
CA ALA A 45 -7.04 -2.09 23.64
C ALA A 45 -7.31 -3.31 22.78
N PHE A 46 -8.46 -3.92 22.93
CA PHE A 46 -8.84 -5.07 22.13
C PHE A 46 -9.00 -4.66 20.67
N ALA A 47 -9.71 -3.57 20.44
CA ALA A 47 -9.92 -3.07 19.08
C ALA A 47 -8.58 -2.76 18.39
N LYS A 48 -7.65 -2.16 19.14
CA LYS A 48 -6.34 -1.88 18.58
C LYS A 48 -5.60 -3.17 18.23
N ALA A 49 -5.64 -4.16 19.11
CA ALA A 49 -4.95 -5.41 18.87
C ALA A 49 -5.49 -6.11 17.62
N VAL A 50 -6.80 -6.17 17.48
CA VAL A 50 -7.42 -6.79 16.32
C VAL A 50 -7.05 -6.02 15.05
N CYS A 51 -7.07 -4.70 15.13
CA CYS A 51 -6.70 -3.86 14.01
C CYS A 51 -5.26 -4.12 13.56
N VAL A 52 -4.33 -4.16 14.51
CA VAL A 52 -2.91 -4.38 14.20
C VAL A 52 -2.73 -5.73 13.53
N MET A 53 -3.36 -6.77 14.06
CA MET A 53 -3.24 -8.10 13.48
C MET A 53 -3.77 -8.13 12.06
N SER A 54 -4.91 -7.50 11.84
CA SER A 54 -5.52 -7.44 10.52
C SER A 54 -4.64 -6.70 9.53
N GLU A 55 -4.12 -5.55 9.95
CA GLU A 55 -3.27 -4.74 9.09
C GLU A 55 -1.98 -5.47 8.74
N GLU A 56 -1.37 -6.11 9.70
CA GLU A 56 -0.10 -6.79 9.45
C GLU A 56 -0.26 -8.02 8.59
N SER A 57 -1.32 -8.77 8.80
CA SER A 57 -1.60 -9.92 7.93
C SER A 57 -1.85 -9.47 6.50
N THR A 58 -2.58 -8.37 6.35
CA THR A 58 -2.88 -7.85 5.04
C THR A 58 -1.66 -7.26 4.36
N LYS A 59 -0.77 -6.65 5.15
CA LYS A 59 0.48 -6.13 4.61
C LYS A 59 1.25 -7.23 3.90
N ASP A 60 1.31 -8.41 4.51
CA ASP A 60 2.01 -9.52 3.92
C ASP A 60 1.40 -9.92 2.58
N ILE A 61 0.08 -9.93 2.52
CA ILE A 61 -0.63 -10.24 1.29
C ILE A 61 -0.36 -9.19 0.21
N VAL A 62 -0.41 -7.93 0.60
CA VAL A 62 -0.14 -6.82 -0.32
C VAL A 62 1.29 -6.92 -0.86
N ASP A 63 2.25 -7.18 0.02
CA ASP A 63 3.64 -7.29 -0.40
C ASP A 63 3.83 -8.37 -1.46
N LYS A 64 3.17 -9.49 -1.28
CA LYS A 64 3.30 -10.61 -2.20
C LYS A 64 2.61 -10.35 -3.53
N ALA A 65 1.55 -9.58 -3.52
CA ALA A 65 0.79 -9.30 -4.73
C ALA A 65 1.29 -8.08 -5.49
N TRP A 66 2.12 -7.27 -4.86
CA TRP A 66 2.45 -5.95 -5.38
C TRP A 66 2.99 -5.96 -6.80
N ASP A 67 3.91 -6.88 -7.08
CA ASP A 67 4.54 -6.93 -8.39
C ASP A 67 3.59 -7.32 -9.51
N HIS A 68 2.44 -7.86 -9.15
CA HIS A 68 1.44 -8.27 -10.14
C HIS A 68 0.43 -7.19 -10.45
N VAL A 69 0.60 -6.01 -9.85
CA VAL A 69 -0.30 -4.89 -10.06
C VAL A 69 0.37 -3.86 -10.95
N SER A 70 -0.37 -3.29 -11.88
CA SER A 70 0.20 -2.26 -12.75
C SER A 70 0.64 -1.05 -11.94
N ALA A 71 1.64 -0.33 -12.45
CA ALA A 71 2.12 0.85 -11.76
C ALA A 71 1.01 1.87 -11.56
N ASN A 72 0.15 1.99 -12.54
CA ASN A 72 -0.96 2.93 -12.45
C ASN A 72 -1.95 2.51 -11.37
N GLY A 73 -2.26 1.23 -11.29
CA GLY A 73 -3.13 0.70 -10.26
C GLY A 73 -2.52 0.88 -8.87
N GLN A 74 -1.22 0.63 -8.75
CA GLN A 74 -0.52 0.84 -7.50
C GLN A 74 -0.68 2.28 -7.01
N ALA A 75 -0.39 3.22 -7.89
CA ALA A 75 -0.46 4.63 -7.52
C ALA A 75 -1.87 5.05 -7.13
N GLN A 76 -2.85 4.59 -7.88
CA GLN A 76 -4.23 4.93 -7.61
C GLN A 76 -4.68 4.41 -6.26
N CYS A 77 -4.36 3.17 -5.95
CA CYS A 77 -4.80 2.57 -4.70
C CYS A 77 -4.06 3.13 -3.49
N VAL A 78 -2.79 3.46 -3.64
CA VAL A 78 -2.06 4.11 -2.57
C VAL A 78 -2.71 5.45 -2.25
N LYS A 79 -3.08 6.18 -3.28
CA LYS A 79 -3.67 7.48 -3.09
C LYS A 79 -4.98 7.44 -2.30
N THR A 80 -5.76 6.39 -2.48
CA THR A 80 -7.08 6.32 -1.89
C THR A 80 -7.16 5.47 -0.62
N SER A 81 -6.12 4.76 -0.27
CA SER A 81 -6.17 3.83 0.86
C SER A 81 -5.95 4.47 2.23
N GLY A 82 -5.52 5.72 2.26
CA GLY A 82 -5.14 6.33 3.52
C GLY A 82 -3.91 5.64 4.06
N GLN A 83 -3.93 5.26 5.32
CA GLN A 83 -2.82 4.60 5.96
C GLN A 83 -3.12 3.16 6.32
N SER A 84 -4.03 2.53 5.59
CA SER A 84 -4.51 1.20 5.92
C SER A 84 -4.15 0.19 4.85
N TYR A 85 -3.49 -0.90 5.24
CA TYR A 85 -3.23 -2.00 4.32
C TYR A 85 -4.52 -2.70 3.91
N VAL A 86 -5.49 -2.77 4.82
CA VAL A 86 -6.77 -3.39 4.49
C VAL A 86 -7.46 -2.60 3.38
N ALA A 87 -7.49 -1.28 3.52
CA ALA A 87 -8.09 -0.44 2.48
C ALA A 87 -7.32 -0.56 1.17
N LEU A 88 -5.99 -0.64 1.25
CA LEU A 88 -5.17 -0.80 0.07
C LEU A 88 -5.49 -2.12 -0.63
N ALA A 89 -5.56 -3.20 0.13
CA ALA A 89 -5.88 -4.51 -0.44
C ALA A 89 -7.25 -4.52 -1.10
N GLN A 90 -8.23 -3.88 -0.48
CA GLN A 90 -9.55 -3.81 -1.06
C GLN A 90 -9.55 -3.08 -2.39
N CYS A 91 -8.79 -1.99 -2.46
CA CYS A 91 -8.67 -1.25 -3.71
C CYS A 91 -8.00 -2.10 -4.79
N LEU A 92 -6.90 -2.75 -4.44
CA LEU A 92 -6.18 -3.60 -5.40
C LEU A 92 -7.06 -4.72 -5.92
N ASN A 93 -7.90 -5.26 -5.06
CA ASN A 93 -8.77 -6.35 -5.43
C ASN A 93 -9.87 -5.94 -6.41
N LYS A 94 -10.16 -4.65 -6.46
CA LYS A 94 -11.18 -4.14 -7.38
C LYS A 94 -10.64 -3.75 -8.74
N LEU A 95 -9.33 -3.77 -8.92
CA LEU A 95 -8.74 -3.42 -10.19
C LEU A 95 -9.04 -4.49 -11.23
N PRO A 96 -9.11 -4.11 -12.51
CA PRO A 96 -9.31 -5.09 -13.57
C PRO A 96 -8.16 -6.09 -13.60
N ALA A 97 -8.47 -7.30 -13.96
CA ALA A 97 -7.46 -8.34 -14.10
C ALA A 97 -6.56 -8.02 -15.29
N HIS A 98 -5.33 -8.47 -15.21
CA HIS A 98 -4.35 -8.25 -16.28
C HIS A 98 -4.17 -9.48 -17.13
#